data_e2e95effb4b10dacdd8282bd990d7ae7
#
_entry.id   e2e95effb4b10dacdd8282bd990d7ae7
#
_cell.length_a   1.000
_cell.length_b   1.000
_cell.length_c   1.000
_cell.angle_alpha   90.00
_cell.angle_beta   90.00
_cell.angle_gamma   90.00
#
_symmetry.space_group_name_H-M   'P 1'
#
loop_
_entity.id
_entity.type
_entity.pdbx_description
1 polymer ?
#
loop_
_entity_poly.entity_id
_entity_poly.type
_entity_poly.pdbx_seq_one_letter_code
_entity_poly.pdbx_strand_id
1 'polypeptide(L)'
;MVDDLNGSKGAKSATVMLVTIWELGEAVGPLFIAPLSEIFGRYRLYLTMNTMFIVAILFAALSPSTELLIVSRALTGISVASNVLSPAIIGDMFVPEQRGTALTLIMFTPLIGGTLGPIISGAVLQTLGWRAIIWISVVMASICQILFLTSFQETYKVQILRRRAARLTLEIGSEKSMRPAVDLASLGHSIMRPAVVLLNSSVLVALLLFGSYMFSHFYIVATTLPEILENIYGLSPTETGLVFIANGEFAAVALLMSWTNEIF
;
A
#
# COMPACT_ATOMS: atom_id res chain seq x y z
N MET A 1 -0.80 -1.15 -23.73
CA MET A 1 0.39 -1.52 -22.93
C MET A 1 0.84 -2.95 -23.21
N VAL A 2 0.06 -3.98 -22.91
CA VAL A 2 0.43 -5.39 -23.17
C VAL A 2 0.47 -5.68 -24.67
N ASP A 3 -0.46 -5.13 -25.43
CA ASP A 3 -0.51 -5.26 -26.90
C ASP A 3 0.72 -4.63 -27.57
N ASP A 4 1.25 -3.53 -27.03
CA ASP A 4 2.46 -2.87 -27.53
C ASP A 4 3.74 -3.71 -27.32
N LEU A 5 3.73 -4.61 -26.32
CA LEU A 5 4.91 -5.40 -25.94
C LEU A 5 4.91 -6.82 -26.53
N ASN A 6 3.76 -7.48 -26.62
CA ASN A 6 3.66 -8.92 -26.98
C ASN A 6 2.84 -9.20 -28.23
N GLY A 7 2.17 -8.22 -28.86
CA GLY A 7 1.17 -8.45 -29.89
C GLY A 7 -0.10 -9.12 -29.34
N SER A 8 -1.14 -9.26 -30.16
CA SER A 8 -2.51 -9.61 -29.74
C SER A 8 -2.71 -11.01 -29.11
N LYS A 9 -1.74 -11.93 -29.23
CA LYS A 9 -1.86 -13.28 -28.66
C LYS A 9 -1.36 -13.32 -27.22
N GLY A 10 -2.29 -13.45 -26.27
CA GLY A 10 -1.99 -13.55 -24.82
C GLY A 10 -2.21 -12.26 -24.03
N ALA A 11 -2.59 -11.16 -24.67
CA ALA A 11 -2.77 -9.85 -24.03
C ALA A 11 -3.76 -9.87 -22.85
N LYS A 12 -4.92 -10.53 -22.99
CA LYS A 12 -5.92 -10.60 -21.91
C LYS A 12 -5.40 -11.33 -20.67
N SER A 13 -4.75 -12.48 -20.85
CA SER A 13 -4.18 -13.25 -19.73
C SER A 13 -3.09 -12.46 -19.01
N ALA A 14 -2.20 -11.79 -19.75
CA ALA A 14 -1.14 -10.98 -19.17
C ALA A 14 -1.67 -9.73 -18.44
N THR A 15 -2.74 -9.09 -18.94
CA THR A 15 -3.39 -7.97 -18.26
C THR A 15 -3.99 -8.39 -16.92
N VAL A 16 -4.68 -9.52 -16.87
CA VAL A 16 -5.21 -10.08 -15.63
C VAL A 16 -4.07 -10.39 -14.65
N MET A 17 -2.98 -11.00 -15.13
CA MET A 17 -1.83 -11.31 -14.28
C MET A 17 -1.17 -10.05 -13.69
N LEU A 18 -1.10 -8.95 -14.43
CA LEU A 18 -0.52 -7.68 -13.94
C LEU A 18 -1.29 -7.10 -12.76
N VAL A 19 -2.61 -7.28 -12.72
CA VAL A 19 -3.45 -6.86 -11.59
C VAL A 19 -3.34 -7.88 -10.46
N THR A 20 -3.58 -9.16 -10.76
CA THR A 20 -3.66 -10.22 -9.75
C THR A 20 -2.35 -10.40 -8.97
N ILE A 21 -1.19 -10.30 -9.64
CA ILE A 21 0.10 -10.47 -8.98
C ILE A 21 0.41 -9.31 -8.01
N TRP A 22 -0.05 -8.10 -8.33
CA TRP A 22 0.07 -6.93 -7.46
C TRP A 22 -0.80 -7.10 -6.21
N GLU A 23 -2.07 -7.50 -6.39
CA GLU A 23 -3.00 -7.81 -5.30
C GLU A 23 -2.46 -8.92 -4.38
N LEU A 24 -1.89 -9.98 -4.97
CA LEU A 24 -1.28 -11.06 -4.20
C LEU A 24 -0.13 -10.53 -3.33
N GLY A 25 0.71 -9.66 -3.89
CA GLY A 25 1.79 -9.00 -3.15
C GLY A 25 1.27 -8.17 -1.98
N GLU A 26 0.21 -7.39 -2.19
CA GLU A 26 -0.44 -6.57 -1.16
C GLU A 26 -1.12 -7.42 -0.08
N ALA A 27 -1.70 -8.57 -0.44
CA ALA A 27 -2.33 -9.48 0.52
C ALA A 27 -1.32 -10.23 1.39
N VAL A 28 -0.23 -10.70 0.82
CA VAL A 28 0.79 -11.51 1.52
C VAL A 28 1.80 -10.63 2.27
N GLY A 29 2.11 -9.45 1.73
CA GLY A 29 3.11 -8.53 2.28
C GLY A 29 2.94 -8.20 3.76
N PRO A 30 1.74 -7.83 4.25
CA PRO A 30 1.50 -7.48 5.64
C PRO A 30 1.89 -8.55 6.63
N LEU A 31 1.78 -9.83 6.27
CA LEU A 31 2.14 -10.96 7.15
C LEU A 31 3.63 -10.94 7.54
N PHE A 32 4.48 -10.42 6.66
CA PHE A 32 5.92 -10.29 6.89
C PHE A 32 6.29 -8.89 7.37
N ILE A 33 5.70 -7.85 6.78
CA ILE A 33 6.03 -6.46 7.07
C ILE A 33 5.69 -6.08 8.50
N ALA A 34 4.54 -6.51 9.03
CA ALA A 34 4.14 -6.17 10.39
C ALA A 34 5.14 -6.70 11.45
N PRO A 35 5.50 -7.99 11.50
CA PRO A 35 6.50 -8.50 12.44
C PRO A 35 7.90 -7.89 12.23
N LEU A 36 8.32 -7.70 10.97
CA LEU A 36 9.62 -7.09 10.67
C LEU A 36 9.70 -5.65 11.20
N SER A 37 8.58 -4.92 11.20
CA SER A 37 8.54 -3.55 11.71
C SER A 37 8.76 -3.45 13.23
N GLU A 38 8.40 -4.49 13.98
CA GLU A 38 8.65 -4.56 15.43
C GLU A 38 10.13 -4.84 15.75
N ILE A 39 10.82 -5.54 14.85
CA ILE A 39 12.24 -5.89 15.01
C ILE A 39 13.14 -4.75 14.56
N PHE A 40 12.94 -4.25 13.35
CA PHE A 40 13.83 -3.25 12.72
C PHE A 40 13.43 -1.81 13.02
N GLY A 41 12.20 -1.59 13.49
CA GLY A 41 11.58 -0.28 13.71
C GLY A 41 10.74 0.16 12.52
N ARG A 42 9.75 1.03 12.80
CA ARG A 42 8.77 1.50 11.81
C ARG A 42 9.46 2.32 10.70
N TYR A 43 10.32 3.27 11.11
CA TYR A 43 11.01 4.17 10.18
C TYR A 43 11.87 3.43 9.15
N ARG A 44 12.74 2.54 9.61
CA ARG A 44 13.67 1.84 8.72
C ARG A 44 12.96 0.94 7.73
N LEU A 45 11.95 0.19 8.21
CA LEU A 45 11.23 -0.72 7.35
C LEU A 45 10.40 0.04 6.30
N TYR A 46 9.69 1.09 6.71
CA TYR A 46 8.92 1.92 5.79
C TYR A 46 9.81 2.55 4.71
N LEU A 47 10.96 3.07 5.11
CA LEU A 47 11.97 3.61 4.19
C LEU A 47 12.45 2.57 3.18
N THR A 48 12.75 1.35 3.62
CA THR A 48 13.20 0.25 2.76
C THR A 48 12.12 -0.16 1.77
N MET A 49 10.87 -0.31 2.23
CA MET A 49 9.74 -0.67 1.37
C MET A 49 9.46 0.41 0.32
N ASN A 50 9.48 1.69 0.73
CA ASN A 50 9.30 2.81 -0.21
C ASN A 50 10.42 2.87 -1.25
N THR A 51 11.68 2.64 -0.85
CA THR A 51 12.80 2.56 -1.79
C THR A 51 12.62 1.39 -2.76
N MET A 52 12.20 0.22 -2.27
CA MET A 52 11.91 -0.95 -3.10
C MET A 52 10.77 -0.66 -4.08
N PHE A 53 9.73 0.07 -3.65
CA PHE A 53 8.65 0.53 -4.51
C PHE A 53 9.16 1.40 -5.67
N ILE A 54 9.99 2.42 -5.37
CA ILE A 54 10.57 3.32 -6.38
C ILE A 54 11.42 2.53 -7.38
N VAL A 55 12.26 1.62 -6.91
CA VAL A 55 13.09 0.77 -7.77
C VAL A 55 12.21 -0.14 -8.65
N ALA A 56 11.16 -0.72 -8.08
CA ALA A 56 10.26 -1.59 -8.83
C ALA A 56 9.48 -0.85 -9.92
N ILE A 57 8.95 0.36 -9.64
CA ILE A 57 8.27 1.15 -10.68
C ILE A 57 9.25 1.69 -11.72
N LEU A 58 10.51 1.93 -11.35
CA LEU A 58 11.55 2.30 -12.32
C LEU A 58 11.82 1.13 -13.30
N PHE A 59 11.89 -0.11 -12.83
CA PHE A 59 11.96 -1.28 -13.70
C PHE A 59 10.74 -1.40 -14.60
N ALA A 60 9.54 -1.09 -14.10
CA ALA A 60 8.32 -1.05 -14.92
C ALA A 60 8.40 0.02 -16.02
N ALA A 61 8.91 1.23 -15.72
CA ALA A 61 9.05 2.32 -16.69
C ALA A 61 10.02 1.98 -17.83
N LEU A 62 11.09 1.28 -17.50
CA LEU A 62 12.15 0.87 -18.44
C LEU A 62 11.89 -0.48 -19.09
N SER A 63 10.79 -1.16 -18.76
CA SER A 63 10.54 -2.53 -19.19
C SER A 63 10.40 -2.68 -20.70
N PRO A 64 11.20 -3.55 -21.33
CA PRO A 64 11.05 -3.95 -22.72
C PRO A 64 10.11 -5.15 -22.91
N SER A 65 9.73 -5.86 -21.84
CA SER A 65 8.95 -7.11 -21.91
C SER A 65 7.83 -7.15 -20.87
N THR A 66 6.77 -7.90 -21.17
CA THR A 66 5.64 -8.13 -20.27
C THR A 66 6.07 -8.90 -19.01
N GLU A 67 7.04 -9.80 -19.11
CA GLU A 67 7.54 -10.56 -17.96
C GLU A 67 8.16 -9.64 -16.91
N LEU A 68 9.01 -8.70 -17.33
CA LEU A 68 9.61 -7.72 -16.42
C LEU A 68 8.56 -6.83 -15.78
N LEU A 69 7.50 -6.49 -16.52
CA LEU A 69 6.36 -5.76 -15.95
C LEU A 69 5.65 -6.57 -14.87
N ILE A 70 5.42 -7.87 -15.07
CA ILE A 70 4.78 -8.74 -14.07
C ILE A 70 5.64 -8.82 -12.81
N VAL A 71 6.96 -9.01 -12.95
CA VAL A 71 7.88 -9.02 -11.81
C VAL A 71 7.87 -7.67 -11.07
N SER A 72 7.91 -6.56 -11.80
CA SER A 72 7.85 -5.24 -11.18
C SER A 72 6.53 -5.01 -10.42
N ARG A 73 5.40 -5.52 -10.94
CA ARG A 73 4.09 -5.47 -10.27
C ARG A 73 4.07 -6.30 -8.97
N ALA A 74 4.67 -7.49 -8.98
CA ALA A 74 4.81 -8.27 -7.76
C ALA A 74 5.61 -7.51 -6.67
N LEU A 75 6.73 -6.91 -7.06
CA LEU A 75 7.56 -6.12 -6.14
C LEU A 75 6.85 -4.86 -5.64
N THR A 76 6.12 -4.15 -6.50
CA THR A 76 5.32 -2.99 -6.07
C THR A 76 4.19 -3.39 -5.14
N GLY A 77 3.50 -4.52 -5.37
CA GLY A 77 2.46 -5.04 -4.48
C GLY A 77 2.99 -5.34 -3.08
N ILE A 78 4.12 -6.04 -2.98
CA ILE A 78 4.78 -6.32 -1.69
C ILE A 78 5.19 -5.01 -1.00
N SER A 79 5.69 -4.02 -1.75
CA SER A 79 6.14 -2.74 -1.17
C SER A 79 4.99 -1.91 -0.63
N VAL A 80 3.86 -1.83 -1.37
CA VAL A 80 2.65 -1.11 -0.96
C VAL A 80 2.04 -1.69 0.31
N ALA A 81 2.24 -2.97 0.57
CA ALA A 81 1.81 -3.61 1.80
C ALA A 81 2.39 -2.95 3.08
N SER A 82 3.41 -2.08 2.96
CA SER A 82 3.88 -1.24 4.06
C SER A 82 2.82 -0.27 4.60
N ASN A 83 1.75 0.00 3.84
CA ASN A 83 0.61 0.81 4.29
C ASN A 83 -0.06 0.25 5.55
N VAL A 84 0.05 -1.06 5.81
CA VAL A 84 -0.41 -1.68 7.06
C VAL A 84 0.25 -1.10 8.31
N LEU A 85 1.41 -0.45 8.17
CA LEU A 85 2.10 0.21 9.28
C LEU A 85 1.45 1.53 9.68
N SER A 86 0.65 2.16 8.81
CA SER A 86 0.04 3.46 9.09
C SER A 86 -0.84 3.48 10.33
N PRO A 87 -1.78 2.52 10.55
CA PRO A 87 -2.52 2.44 11.80
C PRO A 87 -1.64 2.17 13.03
N ALA A 88 -0.58 1.38 12.86
CA ALA A 88 0.36 1.10 13.93
C ALA A 88 1.17 2.34 14.34
N ILE A 89 1.60 3.14 13.36
CA ILE A 89 2.29 4.41 13.59
C ILE A 89 1.39 5.40 14.33
N ILE A 90 0.11 5.50 13.93
CA ILE A 90 -0.88 6.32 14.63
C ILE A 90 -1.04 5.85 16.08
N GLY A 91 -1.16 4.55 16.30
CA GLY A 91 -1.23 3.98 17.64
C GLY A 91 -0.02 4.27 18.51
N ASP A 92 1.18 4.41 17.90
CA ASP A 92 2.43 4.74 18.60
C ASP A 92 2.52 6.25 18.93
N MET A 93 1.92 7.14 18.11
CA MET A 93 2.06 8.61 18.19
C MET A 93 0.93 9.29 18.95
N PHE A 94 -0.31 8.83 18.77
CA PHE A 94 -1.50 9.51 19.28
C PHE A 94 -2.07 8.83 20.52
N VAL A 95 -2.66 9.64 21.41
CA VAL A 95 -3.43 9.14 22.56
C VAL A 95 -4.76 8.51 22.08
N PRO A 96 -5.35 7.58 22.84
CA PRO A 96 -6.53 6.81 22.41
C PRO A 96 -7.67 7.68 21.85
N GLU A 97 -7.91 8.85 22.46
CA GLU A 97 -9.01 9.77 22.11
C GLU A 97 -8.83 10.43 20.73
N GLN A 98 -7.59 10.56 20.26
CA GLN A 98 -7.25 11.22 18.98
C GLN A 98 -7.02 10.21 17.84
N ARG A 99 -6.93 8.92 18.13
CA ARG A 99 -6.62 7.87 17.14
C ARG A 99 -7.68 7.76 16.06
N GLY A 100 -8.96 7.88 16.41
CA GLY A 100 -10.07 7.82 15.47
C GLY A 100 -9.94 8.89 14.38
N THR A 101 -9.80 10.13 14.77
CA THR A 101 -9.64 11.26 13.84
C THR A 101 -8.38 11.10 12.95
N ALA A 102 -7.25 10.70 13.54
CA ALA A 102 -6.02 10.49 12.78
C ALA A 102 -6.13 9.33 11.77
N LEU A 103 -6.80 8.24 12.13
CA LEU A 103 -7.08 7.11 11.23
C LEU A 103 -8.00 7.53 10.08
N THR A 104 -9.05 8.30 10.38
CA THR A 104 -9.98 8.81 9.37
C THR A 104 -9.23 9.66 8.33
N LEU A 105 -8.37 10.57 8.77
CA LEU A 105 -7.58 11.40 7.85
C LEU A 105 -6.66 10.56 6.93
N ILE A 106 -6.02 9.51 7.45
CA ILE A 106 -5.20 8.62 6.62
C ILE A 106 -6.05 7.81 5.64
N MET A 107 -7.26 7.39 6.02
CA MET A 107 -8.17 6.65 5.16
C MET A 107 -8.72 7.49 3.99
N PHE A 108 -8.73 8.83 4.10
CA PHE A 108 -9.06 9.70 2.97
C PHE A 108 -8.02 9.65 1.84
N THR A 109 -6.77 9.40 2.15
CA THR A 109 -5.68 9.42 1.14
C THR A 109 -5.90 8.41 -0.01
N PRO A 110 -6.14 7.11 0.23
CA PRO A 110 -6.42 6.17 -0.84
C PRO A 110 -7.71 6.46 -1.61
N LEU A 111 -8.72 7.06 -0.96
CA LEU A 111 -9.95 7.46 -1.63
C LEU A 111 -9.72 8.60 -2.63
N ILE A 112 -8.99 9.63 -2.22
CA ILE A 112 -8.59 10.73 -3.12
C ILE A 112 -7.74 10.17 -4.26
N GLY A 113 -6.78 9.29 -3.95
CA GLY A 113 -5.94 8.65 -4.96
C GLY A 113 -6.73 7.79 -5.94
N GLY A 114 -7.69 7.01 -5.46
CA GLY A 114 -8.57 6.17 -6.26
C GLY A 114 -9.49 6.95 -7.18
N THR A 115 -9.85 8.18 -6.82
CA THR A 115 -10.68 9.08 -7.65
C THR A 115 -9.83 9.87 -8.64
N LEU A 116 -8.77 10.52 -8.19
CA LEU A 116 -7.93 11.37 -9.04
C LEU A 116 -7.01 10.55 -9.97
N GLY A 117 -6.59 9.35 -9.54
CA GLY A 117 -5.70 8.48 -10.30
C GLY A 117 -6.22 8.17 -11.71
N PRO A 118 -7.42 7.60 -11.86
CA PRO A 118 -8.02 7.31 -13.17
C PRO A 118 -8.20 8.55 -14.06
N ILE A 119 -8.56 9.70 -13.49
CA ILE A 119 -8.72 10.97 -14.23
C ILE A 119 -7.39 11.40 -14.83
N ILE A 120 -6.36 11.47 -13.98
CA ILE A 120 -5.01 11.88 -14.42
C ILE A 120 -4.45 10.87 -15.42
N SER A 121 -4.58 9.58 -15.14
CA SER A 121 -4.06 8.53 -16.01
C SER A 121 -4.79 8.47 -17.34
N GLY A 122 -6.11 8.69 -17.38
CA GLY A 122 -6.88 8.77 -18.61
C GLY A 122 -6.44 9.92 -19.52
N ALA A 123 -6.26 11.12 -18.97
CA ALA A 123 -5.77 12.29 -19.69
C ALA A 123 -4.33 12.11 -20.20
N VAL A 124 -3.44 11.58 -19.36
CA VAL A 124 -2.03 11.33 -19.74
C VAL A 124 -1.92 10.22 -20.79
N LEU A 125 -2.75 9.17 -20.66
CA LEU A 125 -2.75 8.04 -21.61
C LEU A 125 -3.05 8.50 -23.03
N GLN A 126 -4.01 9.40 -23.21
CA GLN A 126 -4.38 9.94 -24.54
C GLN A 126 -3.28 10.78 -25.17
N THR A 127 -2.51 11.52 -24.37
CA THR A 127 -1.55 12.51 -24.88
C THR A 127 -0.12 11.99 -24.94
N LEU A 128 0.33 11.30 -23.91
CA LEU A 128 1.74 10.93 -23.69
C LEU A 128 1.98 9.40 -23.65
N GLY A 129 0.91 8.62 -23.62
CA GLY A 129 0.98 7.18 -23.55
C GLY A 129 1.23 6.61 -22.13
N TRP A 130 1.17 5.28 -22.00
CA TRP A 130 1.21 4.58 -20.71
C TRP A 130 2.54 4.71 -19.94
N ARG A 131 3.67 4.85 -20.66
CA ARG A 131 4.98 5.02 -19.99
C ARG A 131 5.07 6.33 -19.22
N ALA A 132 4.45 7.40 -19.72
CA ALA A 132 4.42 8.68 -19.03
C ALA A 132 3.72 8.60 -17.66
N ILE A 133 2.65 7.79 -17.55
CA ILE A 133 1.96 7.54 -16.27
C ILE A 133 2.91 6.92 -15.25
N ILE A 134 3.71 5.94 -15.68
CA ILE A 134 4.69 5.29 -14.79
C ILE A 134 5.78 6.28 -14.37
N TRP A 135 6.29 7.11 -15.29
CA TRP A 135 7.27 8.15 -14.95
C TRP A 135 6.74 9.18 -13.97
N ILE A 136 5.49 9.61 -14.12
CA ILE A 136 4.83 10.50 -13.16
C ILE A 136 4.78 9.81 -11.77
N SER A 137 4.45 8.53 -11.73
CA SER A 137 4.44 7.76 -10.48
C SER A 137 5.83 7.67 -9.83
N VAL A 138 6.90 7.48 -10.62
CA VAL A 138 8.29 7.51 -10.13
C VAL A 138 8.63 8.85 -9.49
N VAL A 139 8.29 9.95 -10.16
CA VAL A 139 8.56 11.31 -9.66
C VAL A 139 7.80 11.57 -8.37
N MET A 140 6.50 11.25 -8.33
CA MET A 140 5.66 11.43 -7.14
C MET A 140 6.15 10.60 -5.96
N ALA A 141 6.47 9.33 -6.19
CA ALA A 141 7.02 8.45 -5.14
C ALA A 141 8.37 8.95 -4.62
N SER A 142 9.23 9.49 -5.50
CA SER A 142 10.52 10.06 -5.12
C SER A 142 10.37 11.33 -4.27
N ILE A 143 9.41 12.20 -4.60
CA ILE A 143 9.08 13.38 -3.80
C ILE A 143 8.57 12.95 -2.41
N CYS A 144 7.64 12.00 -2.36
CA CYS A 144 7.14 11.46 -1.10
C CYS A 144 8.28 10.85 -0.25
N GLN A 145 9.21 10.14 -0.88
CA GLN A 145 10.38 9.58 -0.21
C GLN A 145 11.27 10.67 0.42
N ILE A 146 11.53 11.74 -0.31
CA ILE A 146 12.32 12.88 0.20
C ILE A 146 11.60 13.54 1.38
N LEU A 147 10.30 13.79 1.27
CA LEU A 147 9.48 14.33 2.37
C LEU A 147 9.49 13.41 3.59
N PHE A 148 9.40 12.10 3.37
CA PHE A 148 9.47 11.12 4.44
C PHE A 148 10.84 11.13 5.15
N LEU A 149 11.93 11.20 4.39
CA LEU A 149 13.30 11.27 4.93
C LEU A 149 13.53 12.51 5.78
N THR A 150 12.94 13.65 5.41
CA THR A 150 13.14 14.93 6.11
C THR A 150 12.21 15.11 7.30
N SER A 151 11.00 14.55 7.25
CA SER A 151 9.95 14.84 8.23
C SER A 151 9.71 13.71 9.23
N PHE A 152 9.99 12.45 8.85
CA PHE A 152 9.60 11.31 9.66
C PHE A 152 10.74 10.78 10.52
N GLN A 153 10.42 10.42 11.77
CA GLN A 153 11.35 9.85 12.74
C GLN A 153 10.83 8.52 13.27
N GLU A 154 11.70 7.75 13.94
CA GLU A 154 11.31 6.48 14.56
C GLU A 154 10.23 6.69 15.63
N THR A 155 9.09 6.05 15.47
CA THR A 155 7.94 6.15 16.37
C THR A 155 7.81 4.97 17.32
N TYR A 156 8.44 3.82 17.02
CA TYR A 156 8.33 2.63 17.83
C TYR A 156 9.07 2.75 19.16
N LYS A 157 8.31 2.88 20.23
CA LYS A 157 8.83 3.17 21.60
C LYS A 157 9.90 2.19 22.06
N VAL A 158 9.72 0.89 21.79
CA VAL A 158 10.68 -0.15 22.18
C VAL A 158 12.02 0.05 21.48
N GLN A 159 12.02 0.41 20.20
CA GLN A 159 13.24 0.65 19.44
C GLN A 159 13.96 1.93 19.91
N ILE A 160 13.19 2.96 20.26
CA ILE A 160 13.74 4.20 20.83
C ILE A 160 14.44 3.91 22.16
N LEU A 161 13.78 3.17 23.05
CA LEU A 161 14.35 2.77 24.34
C LEU A 161 15.60 1.90 24.17
N ARG A 162 15.58 0.94 23.26
CA ARG A 162 16.75 0.10 22.94
C ARG A 162 17.95 0.94 22.47
N ARG A 163 17.71 1.91 21.59
CA ARG A 163 18.78 2.84 21.13
C ARG A 163 19.32 3.70 22.26
N ARG A 164 18.46 4.20 23.15
CA ARG A 164 18.88 4.98 24.34
C ARG A 164 19.69 4.11 25.29
N ALA A 165 19.22 2.90 25.60
CA ALA A 165 19.96 1.96 26.46
C ALA A 165 21.33 1.60 25.88
N ALA A 166 21.41 1.34 24.58
CA ALA A 166 22.69 1.05 23.92
C ALA A 166 23.69 2.25 24.00
N ARG A 167 23.20 3.49 23.85
CA ARG A 167 24.04 4.69 24.01
C ARG A 167 24.56 4.83 25.44
N LEU A 168 23.70 4.67 26.45
CA LEU A 168 24.07 4.74 27.86
C LEU A 168 25.08 3.63 28.24
N THR A 169 24.92 2.42 27.70
CA THR A 169 25.86 1.32 27.93
C THR A 169 27.26 1.63 27.38
N LEU A 170 27.34 2.30 26.22
CA LEU A 170 28.60 2.75 25.64
C LEU A 170 29.25 3.86 26.49
N GLU A 171 28.45 4.79 27.01
CA GLU A 171 28.93 5.87 27.86
C GLU A 171 29.48 5.38 29.25
N ILE A 172 28.87 4.30 29.78
CA ILE A 172 29.23 3.69 31.06
C ILE A 172 30.41 2.69 30.91
N GLY A 173 30.84 2.39 29.67
CA GLY A 173 31.96 1.47 29.42
C GLY A 173 31.63 0.00 29.75
N SER A 174 30.38 -0.38 29.86
CA SER A 174 29.94 -1.73 30.13
C SER A 174 29.89 -2.54 28.83
N GLU A 175 30.73 -3.58 28.71
CA GLU A 175 30.77 -4.47 27.52
C GLU A 175 29.52 -5.32 27.30
N LYS A 176 28.52 -5.27 28.17
CA LYS A 176 27.28 -6.02 28.00
C LYS A 176 26.38 -5.36 26.98
N SER A 177 26.79 -5.39 25.72
CA SER A 177 25.94 -5.07 24.57
C SER A 177 24.75 -6.03 24.56
N MET A 178 23.63 -5.58 25.04
CA MET A 178 22.33 -6.24 24.83
C MET A 178 21.90 -6.04 23.38
N ARG A 179 22.59 -6.68 22.44
CA ARG A 179 22.01 -6.93 21.10
C ARG A 179 21.03 -8.08 21.29
N PRO A 180 19.73 -7.85 21.24
CA PRO A 180 18.82 -8.99 21.18
C PRO A 180 19.14 -9.69 19.86
N ALA A 181 19.57 -10.93 19.95
CA ALA A 181 19.62 -11.80 18.80
C ALA A 181 18.23 -11.77 18.16
N VAL A 182 18.17 -11.51 16.85
CA VAL A 182 16.93 -11.68 16.10
C VAL A 182 16.62 -13.17 16.17
N ASP A 183 15.75 -13.53 17.07
CA ASP A 183 15.35 -14.94 17.22
C ASP A 183 14.36 -15.25 16.09
N LEU A 184 14.85 -15.98 15.09
CA LEU A 184 14.05 -16.44 13.95
C LEU A 184 12.84 -17.28 14.39
N ALA A 185 12.92 -17.96 15.53
CA ALA A 185 11.80 -18.70 16.08
C ALA A 185 10.70 -17.76 16.57
N SER A 186 11.06 -16.60 17.14
CA SER A 186 10.10 -15.57 17.55
C SER A 186 9.39 -14.93 16.33
N LEU A 187 10.07 -14.82 15.18
CA LEU A 187 9.48 -14.36 13.93
C LEU A 187 8.36 -15.29 13.44
N GLY A 188 8.63 -16.61 13.42
CA GLY A 188 7.62 -17.61 13.04
C GLY A 188 6.36 -17.51 13.90
N HIS A 189 6.55 -17.37 15.22
CA HIS A 189 5.44 -17.21 16.16
C HIS A 189 4.67 -15.88 15.93
N SER A 190 5.36 -14.80 15.65
CA SER A 190 4.75 -13.49 15.37
C SER A 190 3.95 -13.50 14.06
N ILE A 191 4.39 -14.22 13.03
CA ILE A 191 3.67 -14.38 11.77
C ILE A 191 2.39 -15.20 11.94
N MET A 192 2.43 -16.24 12.79
CA MET A 192 1.27 -17.09 13.03
C MET A 192 0.24 -16.47 13.99
N ARG A 193 0.64 -15.53 14.83
CA ARG A 193 -0.23 -14.89 15.82
C ARG A 193 -1.51 -14.28 15.25
N PRO A 194 -1.48 -13.48 14.15
CA PRO A 194 -2.70 -12.95 13.54
C PRO A 194 -3.67 -14.04 13.08
N ALA A 195 -3.16 -15.13 12.49
CA ALA A 195 -3.99 -16.26 12.06
C ALA A 195 -4.67 -16.96 13.24
N VAL A 196 -3.93 -17.18 14.34
CA VAL A 196 -4.48 -17.79 15.56
C VAL A 196 -5.56 -16.90 16.18
N VAL A 197 -5.33 -15.59 16.27
CA VAL A 197 -6.31 -14.63 16.82
C VAL A 197 -7.57 -14.60 15.95
N LEU A 198 -7.40 -14.58 14.64
CA LEU A 198 -8.49 -14.56 13.67
C LEU A 198 -9.38 -15.81 13.82
N LEU A 199 -8.78 -17.00 13.80
CA LEU A 199 -9.50 -18.28 13.83
C LEU A 199 -10.20 -18.52 15.20
N ASN A 200 -9.73 -17.90 16.26
CA ASN A 200 -10.33 -18.00 17.59
C ASN A 200 -11.48 -17.01 17.84
N SER A 201 -11.76 -16.09 16.92
CA SER A 201 -12.83 -15.10 17.07
C SER A 201 -13.81 -15.16 15.90
N SER A 202 -15.01 -15.70 16.14
CA SER A 202 -16.08 -15.75 15.14
C SER A 202 -16.50 -14.37 14.62
N VAL A 203 -16.42 -13.35 15.48
CA VAL A 203 -16.72 -11.96 15.08
C VAL A 203 -15.69 -11.44 14.08
N LEU A 204 -14.40 -11.70 14.34
CA LEU A 204 -13.33 -11.28 13.40
C LEU A 204 -13.44 -12.03 12.08
N VAL A 205 -13.78 -13.32 12.10
CA VAL A 205 -14.01 -14.10 10.88
C VAL A 205 -15.17 -13.53 10.08
N ALA A 206 -16.30 -13.20 10.72
CA ALA A 206 -17.46 -12.60 10.04
C ALA A 206 -17.12 -11.24 9.42
N LEU A 207 -16.43 -10.37 10.14
CA LEU A 207 -15.97 -9.07 9.64
C LEU A 207 -14.99 -9.23 8.46
N LEU A 208 -14.09 -10.20 8.53
CA LEU A 208 -13.14 -10.49 7.45
C LEU A 208 -13.86 -10.99 6.20
N LEU A 209 -14.83 -11.89 6.33
CA LEU A 209 -15.62 -12.37 5.20
C LEU A 209 -16.43 -11.25 4.55
N PHE A 210 -17.06 -10.40 5.35
CA PHE A 210 -17.79 -9.24 4.85
C PHE A 210 -16.86 -8.26 4.14
N GLY A 211 -15.72 -7.91 4.75
CA GLY A 211 -14.72 -7.02 4.14
C GLY A 211 -14.15 -7.59 2.86
N SER A 212 -13.84 -8.90 2.83
CA SER A 212 -13.34 -9.58 1.63
C SER A 212 -14.36 -9.56 0.49
N TYR A 213 -15.65 -9.75 0.80
CA TYR A 213 -16.72 -9.65 -0.20
C TYR A 213 -16.83 -8.24 -0.79
N MET A 214 -16.83 -7.20 0.06
CA MET A 214 -16.88 -5.81 -0.39
C MET A 214 -15.66 -5.43 -1.23
N PHE A 215 -14.47 -5.84 -0.80
CA PHE A 215 -13.21 -5.58 -1.51
C PHE A 215 -13.18 -6.28 -2.87
N SER A 216 -13.60 -7.55 -2.92
CA SER A 216 -13.70 -8.31 -4.17
C SER A 216 -14.66 -7.65 -5.15
N HIS A 217 -15.83 -7.21 -4.68
CA HIS A 217 -16.80 -6.51 -5.52
C HIS A 217 -16.23 -5.20 -6.07
N PHE A 218 -15.58 -4.41 -5.23
CA PHE A 218 -14.91 -3.17 -5.64
C PHE A 218 -13.88 -3.41 -6.75
N TYR A 219 -13.03 -4.43 -6.61
CA TYR A 219 -12.00 -4.73 -7.61
C TYR A 219 -12.58 -5.28 -8.92
N ILE A 220 -13.62 -6.10 -8.85
CA ILE A 220 -14.31 -6.57 -10.06
C ILE A 220 -14.86 -5.36 -10.84
N VAL A 221 -15.54 -4.44 -10.18
CA VAL A 221 -16.06 -3.24 -10.83
C VAL A 221 -14.93 -2.37 -11.36
N ALA A 222 -13.91 -2.09 -10.56
CA ALA A 222 -12.78 -1.23 -10.94
C ALA A 222 -12.00 -1.76 -12.15
N THR A 223 -11.93 -3.09 -12.32
CA THR A 223 -11.21 -3.71 -13.45
C THR A 223 -12.07 -3.90 -14.69
N THR A 224 -13.37 -4.15 -14.55
CA THR A 224 -14.27 -4.40 -15.67
C THR A 224 -14.91 -3.13 -16.22
N LEU A 225 -15.16 -2.13 -15.38
CA LEU A 225 -15.83 -0.90 -15.78
C LEU A 225 -15.13 -0.16 -16.93
N PRO A 226 -13.79 0.04 -16.92
CA PRO A 226 -13.11 0.70 -18.04
C PRO A 226 -13.30 -0.06 -19.36
N GLU A 227 -13.18 -1.39 -19.35
CA GLU A 227 -13.33 -2.23 -20.55
C GLU A 227 -14.75 -2.10 -21.13
N ILE A 228 -15.78 -2.04 -20.28
CA ILE A 228 -17.16 -1.84 -20.69
C ILE A 228 -17.38 -0.45 -21.29
N LEU A 229 -16.89 0.58 -20.61
CA LEU A 229 -17.06 1.98 -21.02
C LEU A 229 -16.37 2.26 -22.36
N GLU A 230 -15.16 1.75 -22.55
CA GLU A 230 -14.41 1.94 -23.80
C GLU A 230 -14.95 1.07 -24.95
N ASN A 231 -15.20 -0.22 -24.72
CA ASN A 231 -15.56 -1.15 -25.79
C ASN A 231 -17.05 -1.15 -26.17
N ILE A 232 -17.96 -0.89 -25.23
CA ILE A 232 -19.41 -0.94 -25.48
C ILE A 232 -19.97 0.48 -25.68
N TYR A 233 -19.55 1.43 -24.84
CA TYR A 233 -20.07 2.81 -24.91
C TYR A 233 -19.19 3.73 -25.76
N GLY A 234 -17.99 3.28 -26.18
CA GLY A 234 -17.09 4.06 -27.02
C GLY A 234 -16.51 5.31 -26.37
N LEU A 235 -16.47 5.35 -25.03
CA LEU A 235 -15.92 6.48 -24.29
C LEU A 235 -14.40 6.53 -24.44
N SER A 236 -13.88 7.75 -24.49
CA SER A 236 -12.44 7.99 -24.48
C SER A 236 -11.85 7.63 -23.11
N PRO A 237 -10.52 7.32 -23.01
CA PRO A 237 -9.86 7.05 -21.72
C PRO A 237 -10.01 8.19 -20.70
N THR A 238 -10.10 9.44 -21.13
CA THR A 238 -10.35 10.58 -20.23
C THR A 238 -11.77 10.56 -19.70
N GLU A 239 -12.77 10.31 -20.53
CA GLU A 239 -14.18 10.23 -20.11
C GLU A 239 -14.37 9.03 -19.18
N THR A 240 -13.76 7.88 -19.48
CA THR A 240 -13.73 6.71 -18.59
C THR A 240 -13.15 7.05 -17.23
N GLY A 241 -12.06 7.82 -17.18
CA GLY A 241 -11.47 8.31 -15.94
C GLY A 241 -12.41 9.21 -15.13
N LEU A 242 -13.19 10.07 -15.80
CA LEU A 242 -14.16 10.95 -15.15
C LEU A 242 -15.32 10.19 -14.48
N VAL A 243 -15.72 9.04 -15.00
CA VAL A 243 -16.77 8.21 -14.38
C VAL A 243 -16.36 7.73 -12.98
N PHE A 244 -15.06 7.59 -12.70
CA PHE A 244 -14.57 7.21 -11.38
C PHE A 244 -14.77 8.30 -10.31
N ILE A 245 -15.10 9.55 -10.68
CA ILE A 245 -15.48 10.59 -9.72
C ILE A 245 -16.70 10.15 -8.91
N ALA A 246 -17.72 9.61 -9.59
CA ALA A 246 -18.94 9.13 -8.93
C ALA A 246 -18.65 8.07 -7.86
N ASN A 247 -17.64 7.22 -8.08
CA ASN A 247 -17.21 6.22 -7.12
C ASN A 247 -16.51 6.84 -5.89
N GLY A 248 -15.75 7.93 -6.10
CA GLY A 248 -15.06 8.65 -5.02
C GLY A 248 -15.99 9.50 -4.15
N GLU A 249 -17.03 10.10 -4.72
CA GLU A 249 -17.99 10.93 -3.97
C GLU A 249 -18.75 10.14 -2.90
N PHE A 250 -19.20 8.93 -3.20
CA PHE A 250 -19.86 8.06 -2.22
C PHE A 250 -18.95 7.73 -1.04
N ALA A 251 -17.69 7.44 -1.29
CA ALA A 251 -16.73 7.14 -0.24
C ALA A 251 -16.40 8.36 0.62
N ALA A 252 -16.28 9.54 0.02
CA ALA A 252 -16.04 10.80 0.73
C ALA A 252 -17.24 11.19 1.62
N VAL A 253 -18.45 11.04 1.13
CA VAL A 253 -19.69 11.30 1.91
C VAL A 253 -19.81 10.33 3.08
N ALA A 254 -19.54 9.05 2.89
CA ALA A 254 -19.58 8.05 3.97
C ALA A 254 -18.57 8.36 5.08
N LEU A 255 -17.37 8.79 4.74
CA LEU A 255 -16.36 9.19 5.72
C LEU A 255 -16.71 10.50 6.43
N LEU A 256 -17.24 11.49 5.71
CA LEU A 256 -17.70 12.73 6.34
C LEU A 256 -18.83 12.46 7.34
N MET A 257 -19.78 11.58 7.02
CA MET A 257 -20.83 11.15 7.95
C MET A 257 -20.26 10.42 9.17
N SER A 258 -19.26 9.56 8.98
CA SER A 258 -18.57 8.90 10.10
C SER A 258 -17.86 9.90 11.00
N TRP A 259 -17.17 10.87 10.43
CA TRP A 259 -16.44 11.90 11.17
C TRP A 259 -17.40 12.83 11.96
N THR A 260 -18.54 13.20 11.39
CA THR A 260 -19.55 14.00 12.10
C THR A 260 -20.17 13.24 13.26
N ASN A 261 -20.33 11.91 13.16
CA ASN A 261 -20.88 11.09 14.26
C ASN A 261 -19.87 10.83 15.41
N GLU A 262 -18.56 11.03 15.18
CA GLU A 262 -17.56 10.92 16.25
C GLU A 262 -17.37 12.25 17.03
N ILE A 263 -17.85 13.38 16.50
CA ILE A 263 -17.75 14.70 17.13
C ILE A 263 -18.95 15.02 18.02
N PHE A 264 -20.08 14.34 17.83
CA PHE A 264 -21.30 14.47 18.63
C PHE A 264 -21.51 13.21 19.48
#